data_7e788f29fa7cdcd590cf83b09e4049a4
#
_entry.id   7e788f29fa7cdcd590cf83b09e4049a4
#
_cell.length_a   1.000
_cell.length_b   1.000
_cell.length_c   1.000
_cell.angle_alpha   90.00
_cell.angle_beta   90.00
_cell.angle_gamma   90.00
#
_symmetry.space_group_name_H-M   'P 1'
#
loop_
_entity.id
_entity.type
_entity.pdbx_description
1 polymer ?
#
loop_
_entity_poly.entity_id
_entity_poly.type
_entity_poly.pdbx_seq_one_letter_code
_entity_poly.pdbx_strand_id
1 'polypeptide(L)'
;MSSILLPEPNPEIIARRDAIIADLISIVGAEAVVSDEDGRRAFETDGLTAYRKMPLAVVLPQSTEEVSAVLRYCHRNGIKVVARGAGTSLCGGALPAEDSIVVGVSKMNKVLEIDYENRVAVVQTGITNLAISNAVSKECFFYAPDPSSQLACTLAGNLAMNSGGAHCLKYGVTTNNVLGLKMVLIDGEIVEIGGPYLDSPGYDLLGLIIGS
;
A
#
# COMPACT_ATOMS: atom_id res chain seq x y z
N MET A 1 -23.57 -15.10 19.28
CA MET A 1 -22.81 -14.33 18.29
C MET A 1 -21.61 -15.17 17.90
N SER A 2 -21.49 -15.53 16.62
CA SER A 2 -20.30 -16.25 16.14
C SER A 2 -19.11 -15.31 16.26
N SER A 3 -18.19 -15.58 17.18
CA SER A 3 -16.93 -14.85 17.25
C SER A 3 -16.07 -15.28 16.03
N ILE A 4 -15.66 -14.31 15.21
CA ILE A 4 -14.67 -14.60 14.16
C ILE A 4 -13.38 -14.97 14.87
N LEU A 5 -12.93 -16.21 14.66
CA LEU A 5 -11.65 -16.69 15.15
C LEU A 5 -10.57 -16.22 14.17
N LEU A 6 -9.72 -15.29 14.60
CA LEU A 6 -8.52 -14.94 13.86
C LEU A 6 -7.48 -16.07 14.00
N PRO A 7 -6.63 -16.30 12.99
CA PRO A 7 -5.59 -17.33 13.08
C PRO A 7 -4.68 -17.12 14.29
N GLU A 8 -4.33 -18.22 14.94
CA GLU A 8 -3.34 -18.18 16.03
C GLU A 8 -1.97 -17.75 15.47
N PRO A 9 -1.24 -16.90 16.21
CA PRO A 9 0.07 -16.44 15.80
C PRO A 9 1.10 -17.58 15.90
N ASN A 10 2.12 -17.56 15.03
CA ASN A 10 3.22 -18.51 15.09
C ASN A 10 4.19 -18.14 16.22
N PRO A 11 4.31 -18.95 17.29
CA PRO A 11 5.16 -18.63 18.45
C PRO A 11 6.66 -18.59 18.11
N GLU A 12 7.11 -19.33 17.10
CA GLU A 12 8.52 -19.32 16.67
C GLU A 12 8.89 -17.98 16.02
N ILE A 13 7.98 -17.37 15.26
CA ILE A 13 8.17 -16.04 14.68
C ILE A 13 8.20 -14.99 15.79
N ILE A 14 7.27 -15.06 16.76
CA ILE A 14 7.22 -14.13 17.89
C ILE A 14 8.51 -14.22 18.72
N ALA A 15 9.01 -15.42 18.99
CA ALA A 15 10.26 -15.62 19.75
C ALA A 15 11.49 -15.00 19.06
N ARG A 16 11.47 -14.85 17.73
CA ARG A 16 12.54 -14.24 16.93
C ARG A 16 12.38 -12.74 16.72
N ARG A 17 11.40 -12.10 17.36
CA ARG A 17 11.02 -10.71 17.11
C ARG A 17 12.22 -9.75 17.05
N ASP A 18 13.10 -9.77 18.04
CA ASP A 18 14.21 -8.81 18.13
C ASP A 18 15.24 -9.02 17.01
N ALA A 19 15.50 -10.26 16.62
CA ALA A 19 16.36 -10.59 15.48
C ALA A 19 15.73 -10.11 14.16
N ILE A 20 14.43 -10.34 13.97
CA ILE A 20 13.69 -9.88 12.79
C ILE A 20 13.74 -8.35 12.67
N ILE A 21 13.55 -7.63 13.78
CA ILE A 21 13.65 -6.17 13.83
C ILE A 21 15.07 -5.71 13.45
N ALA A 22 16.11 -6.33 13.99
CA ALA A 22 17.49 -5.99 13.65
C ALA A 22 17.80 -6.19 12.17
N ASP A 23 17.33 -7.30 11.59
CA ASP A 23 17.48 -7.58 10.17
C ASP A 23 16.74 -6.54 9.30
N LEU A 24 15.49 -6.20 9.66
CA LEU A 24 14.71 -5.18 8.95
C LEU A 24 15.38 -3.80 9.02
N ILE A 25 15.94 -3.44 10.19
CA ILE A 25 16.73 -2.20 10.34
C ILE A 25 17.94 -2.22 9.42
N SER A 26 18.59 -3.35 9.23
CA SER A 26 19.73 -3.45 8.31
C SER A 26 19.34 -3.26 6.84
N ILE A 27 18.08 -3.56 6.49
CA ILE A 27 17.55 -3.44 5.12
C ILE A 27 17.11 -2.01 4.81
N VAL A 28 16.32 -1.39 5.69
CA VAL A 28 15.65 -0.10 5.40
C VAL A 28 16.09 1.06 6.30
N GLY A 29 16.97 0.81 7.26
CA GLY A 29 17.39 1.79 8.26
C GLY A 29 16.46 1.89 9.47
N ALA A 30 17.00 2.33 10.60
CA ALA A 30 16.29 2.38 11.88
C ALA A 30 15.07 3.32 11.85
N GLU A 31 15.14 4.42 11.12
CA GLU A 31 14.06 5.41 11.00
C GLU A 31 12.85 4.89 10.20
N ALA A 32 13.01 3.81 9.46
CA ALA A 32 11.95 3.18 8.68
C ALA A 32 11.28 2.00 9.41
N VAL A 33 11.76 1.61 10.60
CA VAL A 33 11.21 0.49 11.37
C VAL A 33 10.59 0.98 12.67
N VAL A 34 9.28 0.78 12.83
CA VAL A 34 8.55 1.08 14.06
C VAL A 34 8.42 -0.21 14.87
N SER A 35 9.13 -0.29 15.98
CA SER A 35 9.20 -1.49 16.82
C SER A 35 8.69 -1.28 18.25
N ASP A 36 8.61 -0.03 18.71
CA ASP A 36 8.05 0.31 20.01
C ASP A 36 6.52 0.08 20.05
N GLU A 37 6.00 -0.12 21.24
CA GLU A 37 4.58 -0.47 21.42
C GLU A 37 3.65 0.66 20.98
N ASP A 38 3.95 1.89 21.37
CA ASP A 38 3.09 3.04 21.09
C ASP A 38 3.02 3.33 19.59
N GLY A 39 4.15 3.26 18.90
CA GLY A 39 4.21 3.41 17.45
C GLY A 39 3.42 2.34 16.71
N ARG A 40 3.51 1.07 17.13
CA ARG A 40 2.76 -0.06 16.53
C ARG A 40 1.27 0.04 16.74
N ARG A 41 0.80 0.65 17.84
CA ARG A 41 -0.63 0.87 18.11
C ARG A 41 -1.35 1.65 17.02
N ALA A 42 -0.66 2.55 16.34
CA ALA A 42 -1.23 3.27 15.20
C ALA A 42 -1.61 2.35 14.01
N PHE A 43 -1.12 1.11 14.01
CA PHE A 43 -1.30 0.15 12.93
C PHE A 43 -2.07 -1.10 13.35
N GLU A 44 -2.60 -1.19 14.58
CA GLU A 44 -3.26 -2.37 15.14
C GLU A 44 -4.67 -2.63 14.57
N THR A 45 -5.22 -1.68 13.82
CA THR A 45 -6.59 -1.75 13.25
C THR A 45 -6.63 -1.08 11.89
N ASP A 46 -7.70 -1.28 11.15
CA ASP A 46 -8.09 -0.50 9.98
C ASP A 46 -9.24 0.48 10.30
N GLY A 47 -9.87 1.05 9.28
CA GLY A 47 -10.99 2.00 9.45
C GLY A 47 -12.25 1.38 10.07
N LEU A 48 -12.41 0.04 10.06
CA LEU A 48 -13.52 -0.64 10.69
C LEU A 48 -13.47 -0.59 12.22
N THR A 49 -12.27 -0.57 12.82
CA THR A 49 -12.00 -0.52 14.27
C THR A 49 -12.62 -1.66 15.12
N ALA A 50 -13.31 -2.60 14.50
CA ALA A 50 -13.97 -3.72 15.18
C ALA A 50 -13.00 -4.78 15.70
N TYR A 51 -11.82 -4.88 15.05
CA TYR A 51 -10.78 -5.84 15.38
C TYR A 51 -9.45 -5.11 15.57
N ARG A 52 -8.66 -5.59 16.53
CA ARG A 52 -7.34 -5.03 16.84
C ARG A 52 -6.35 -6.15 17.06
N LYS A 53 -5.22 -6.06 16.39
CA LYS A 53 -4.09 -6.96 16.56
C LYS A 53 -2.79 -6.16 16.42
N MET A 54 -1.92 -6.27 17.40
CA MET A 54 -0.62 -5.58 17.38
C MET A 54 0.32 -6.30 16.42
N PRO A 55 0.85 -5.65 15.36
CA PRO A 55 1.84 -6.30 14.49
C PRO A 55 3.16 -6.54 15.21
N LEU A 56 3.99 -7.46 14.71
CA LEU A 56 5.33 -7.71 15.22
C LEU A 56 6.22 -6.46 15.11
N ALA A 57 6.20 -5.83 13.95
CA ALA A 57 6.79 -4.52 13.66
C ALA A 57 6.11 -3.89 12.44
N VAL A 58 6.38 -2.60 12.21
CA VAL A 58 5.92 -1.87 11.02
C VAL A 58 7.16 -1.37 10.28
N VAL A 59 7.17 -1.54 8.95
CA VAL A 59 8.22 -1.04 8.07
C VAL A 59 7.62 0.00 7.14
N LEU A 60 8.28 1.14 7.02
CA LEU A 60 7.87 2.28 6.20
C LEU A 60 8.92 2.56 5.12
N PRO A 61 8.97 1.77 4.04
CA PRO A 61 9.93 1.92 2.97
C PRO A 61 9.75 3.24 2.22
N GLN A 62 10.82 3.71 1.57
CA GLN A 62 10.85 4.94 0.79
C GLN A 62 10.98 4.68 -0.71
N SER A 63 11.28 3.44 -1.11
CA SER A 63 11.44 3.05 -2.51
C SER A 63 10.87 1.66 -2.80
N THR A 64 10.67 1.36 -4.07
CA THR A 64 10.24 0.04 -4.56
C THR A 64 11.28 -1.04 -4.23
N GLU A 65 12.56 -0.69 -4.29
CA GLU A 65 13.70 -1.57 -3.99
C GLU A 65 13.71 -1.97 -2.51
N GLU A 66 13.41 -1.03 -1.61
CA GLU A 66 13.25 -1.33 -0.18
C GLU A 66 12.06 -2.26 0.07
N VAL A 67 10.91 -2.01 -0.58
CA VAL A 67 9.75 -2.93 -0.52
C VAL A 67 10.16 -4.32 -0.98
N SER A 68 10.86 -4.43 -2.12
CA SER A 68 11.36 -5.70 -2.66
C SER A 68 12.28 -6.44 -1.66
N ALA A 69 13.22 -5.72 -1.05
CA ALA A 69 14.14 -6.32 -0.09
C ALA A 69 13.41 -6.83 1.17
N VAL A 70 12.46 -6.05 1.68
CA VAL A 70 11.64 -6.43 2.86
C VAL A 70 10.77 -7.65 2.54
N LEU A 71 10.05 -7.66 1.41
CA LEU A 71 9.21 -8.80 1.03
C LEU A 71 10.05 -10.08 0.83
N ARG A 72 11.19 -9.96 0.15
CA ARG A 72 12.13 -11.06 -0.06
C ARG A 72 12.63 -11.64 1.26
N TYR A 73 12.97 -10.78 2.22
CA TYR A 73 13.38 -11.19 3.56
C TYR A 73 12.25 -11.93 4.27
N CYS A 74 11.04 -11.36 4.30
CA CYS A 74 9.88 -11.97 4.94
C CYS A 74 9.52 -13.32 4.31
N HIS A 75 9.51 -13.39 2.98
CA HIS A 75 9.24 -14.63 2.24
C HIS A 75 10.22 -15.76 2.59
N ARG A 76 11.53 -15.47 2.57
CA ARG A 76 12.59 -16.45 2.90
C ARG A 76 12.53 -16.95 4.35
N ASN A 77 12.00 -16.15 5.25
CA ASN A 77 11.91 -16.46 6.66
C ASN A 77 10.51 -16.93 7.12
N GLY A 78 9.55 -17.10 6.20
CA GLY A 78 8.19 -17.52 6.50
C GLY A 78 7.40 -16.53 7.36
N ILE A 79 7.72 -15.22 7.26
CA ILE A 79 7.08 -14.16 8.03
C ILE A 79 5.89 -13.63 7.23
N LYS A 80 4.72 -13.54 7.87
CA LYS A 80 3.53 -12.94 7.26
C LYS A 80 3.72 -11.45 7.03
N VAL A 81 3.21 -10.95 5.92
CA VAL A 81 3.23 -9.52 5.57
C VAL A 81 1.80 -9.02 5.38
N VAL A 82 1.54 -7.81 5.90
CA VAL A 82 0.29 -7.08 5.67
C VAL A 82 0.64 -5.75 5.02
N ALA A 83 0.21 -5.58 3.77
CA ALA A 83 0.37 -4.30 3.06
C ALA A 83 -0.58 -3.26 3.64
N ARG A 84 -0.10 -2.01 3.80
CA ARG A 84 -0.92 -0.92 4.33
C ARG A 84 -0.67 0.39 3.59
N GLY A 85 -1.75 0.97 3.08
CA GLY A 85 -1.80 2.38 2.71
C GLY A 85 -2.05 3.26 3.94
N ALA A 86 -3.16 4.00 3.95
CA ALA A 86 -3.58 4.80 5.11
C ALA A 86 -4.42 4.01 6.14
N GLY A 87 -4.85 2.79 5.82
CA GLY A 87 -5.71 1.98 6.70
C GLY A 87 -7.16 2.49 6.80
N THR A 88 -7.63 3.25 5.82
CA THR A 88 -9.00 3.81 5.80
C THR A 88 -10.08 2.82 5.35
N SER A 89 -9.68 1.64 4.87
CA SER A 89 -10.59 0.56 4.44
C SER A 89 -11.39 -0.02 5.61
N LEU A 90 -12.58 -0.57 5.30
CA LEU A 90 -13.48 -1.22 6.26
C LEU A 90 -13.50 -2.74 6.11
N CYS A 91 -12.61 -3.32 5.30
CA CYS A 91 -12.68 -4.73 4.90
C CYS A 91 -11.69 -5.64 5.65
N GLY A 92 -10.93 -5.12 6.61
CA GLY A 92 -9.94 -5.89 7.34
C GLY A 92 -8.63 -6.16 6.59
N GLY A 93 -8.47 -5.68 5.34
CA GLY A 93 -7.28 -5.92 4.51
C GLY A 93 -5.98 -5.32 5.08
N ALA A 94 -6.08 -4.29 5.92
CA ALA A 94 -4.94 -3.69 6.61
C ALA A 94 -4.83 -4.11 8.09
N LEU A 95 -5.68 -5.05 8.55
CA LEU A 95 -5.62 -5.60 9.91
C LEU A 95 -4.42 -6.55 10.01
N PRO A 96 -3.45 -6.30 10.89
CA PRO A 96 -2.29 -7.17 11.04
C PRO A 96 -2.61 -8.45 11.82
N ALA A 97 -1.71 -9.43 11.72
CA ALA A 97 -1.58 -10.53 12.66
C ALA A 97 -0.42 -10.24 13.62
N GLU A 98 -0.44 -10.85 14.82
CA GLU A 98 0.59 -10.63 15.85
C GLU A 98 1.99 -11.11 15.42
N ASP A 99 2.05 -12.07 14.49
CA ASP A 99 3.24 -12.63 13.87
C ASP A 99 3.52 -12.05 12.48
N SER A 100 2.93 -10.89 12.15
CA SER A 100 3.12 -10.25 10.85
C SER A 100 3.93 -8.97 10.91
N ILE A 101 4.57 -8.64 9.79
CA ILE A 101 5.15 -7.32 9.52
C ILE A 101 4.14 -6.50 8.70
N VAL A 102 3.82 -5.31 9.16
CA VAL A 102 3.07 -4.33 8.36
C VAL A 102 4.06 -3.58 7.47
N VAL A 103 3.82 -3.56 6.16
CA VAL A 103 4.58 -2.76 5.19
C VAL A 103 3.71 -1.58 4.77
N GLY A 104 4.03 -0.40 5.28
CA GLY A 104 3.28 0.84 5.06
C GLY A 104 3.96 1.74 4.03
N VAL A 105 3.20 2.25 3.05
CA VAL A 105 3.75 3.05 1.94
C VAL A 105 3.72 4.56 2.19
N SER A 106 3.41 5.03 3.38
CA SER A 106 3.21 6.47 3.68
C SER A 106 4.41 7.36 3.38
N LYS A 107 5.63 6.82 3.41
CA LYS A 107 6.87 7.55 3.05
C LYS A 107 7.13 7.59 1.53
N MET A 108 6.42 6.79 0.74
CA MET A 108 6.49 6.78 -0.73
C MET A 108 5.44 7.75 -1.31
N ASN A 109 5.58 9.05 -1.11
CA ASN A 109 4.54 10.05 -1.38
C ASN A 109 4.94 11.15 -2.38
N LYS A 110 5.93 10.90 -3.22
CA LYS A 110 6.44 11.87 -4.19
C LYS A 110 5.67 11.81 -5.51
N VAL A 111 5.49 12.97 -6.14
CA VAL A 111 5.21 13.07 -7.57
C VAL A 111 6.55 12.98 -8.28
N LEU A 112 6.69 12.02 -9.19
CA LEU A 112 7.95 11.75 -9.90
C LEU A 112 8.01 12.49 -11.22
N GLU A 113 6.88 12.50 -11.96
CA GLU A 113 6.77 13.13 -13.27
C GLU A 113 5.32 13.60 -13.51
N ILE A 114 5.15 14.69 -14.22
CA ILE A 114 3.86 15.16 -14.73
C ILE A 114 4.02 15.46 -16.22
N ASP A 115 3.26 14.75 -17.03
CA ASP A 115 3.15 14.97 -18.48
C ASP A 115 1.75 15.56 -18.78
N TYR A 116 1.70 16.85 -18.94
CA TYR A 116 0.44 17.57 -19.23
C TYR A 116 -0.08 17.31 -20.64
N GLU A 117 0.81 17.08 -21.60
CA GLU A 117 0.45 16.83 -23.01
C GLU A 117 -0.31 15.50 -23.11
N ASN A 118 0.19 14.44 -22.48
CA ASN A 118 -0.43 13.14 -22.45
C ASN A 118 -1.40 12.94 -21.27
N ARG A 119 -1.53 13.93 -20.37
CA ARG A 119 -2.39 13.90 -19.18
C ARG A 119 -2.06 12.74 -18.23
N VAL A 120 -0.79 12.50 -18.01
CA VAL A 120 -0.28 11.43 -17.15
C VAL A 120 0.54 12.00 -16.01
N ALA A 121 0.40 11.43 -14.83
CA ALA A 121 1.28 11.67 -13.70
C ALA A 121 1.89 10.35 -13.23
N VAL A 122 3.20 10.33 -13.05
CA VAL A 122 3.93 9.22 -12.43
C VAL A 122 4.19 9.58 -10.97
N VAL A 123 3.69 8.75 -10.07
CA VAL A 123 3.72 9.05 -8.63
C VAL A 123 4.09 7.84 -7.80
N GLN A 124 4.61 8.05 -6.61
CA GLN A 124 4.76 6.99 -5.62
C GLN A 124 3.40 6.66 -4.98
N THR A 125 3.19 5.42 -4.62
CA THR A 125 1.88 4.85 -4.25
C THR A 125 1.35 5.29 -2.88
N GLY A 126 2.19 5.86 -2.03
CA GLY A 126 1.77 6.43 -0.73
C GLY A 126 1.22 7.85 -0.80
N ILE A 127 1.20 8.46 -1.99
CA ILE A 127 0.60 9.79 -2.18
C ILE A 127 -0.92 9.74 -2.02
N THR A 128 -1.53 10.83 -1.53
CA THR A 128 -3.00 10.93 -1.45
C THR A 128 -3.60 11.44 -2.76
N ASN A 129 -4.88 11.11 -3.03
CA ASN A 129 -5.59 11.59 -4.21
C ASN A 129 -5.59 13.11 -4.29
N LEU A 130 -5.86 13.76 -3.16
CA LEU A 130 -5.87 15.22 -3.10
C LEU A 130 -4.50 15.83 -3.38
N ALA A 131 -3.41 15.18 -2.94
CA ALA A 131 -2.06 15.67 -3.21
C ALA A 131 -1.73 15.61 -4.71
N ILE A 132 -2.19 14.58 -5.44
CA ILE A 132 -2.06 14.50 -6.90
C ILE A 132 -2.81 15.67 -7.54
N SER A 133 -4.09 15.86 -7.18
CA SER A 133 -4.91 16.97 -7.71
C SER A 133 -4.28 18.33 -7.44
N ASN A 134 -3.75 18.55 -6.23
CA ASN A 134 -3.09 19.80 -5.87
C ASN A 134 -1.82 20.05 -6.70
N ALA A 135 -1.05 18.98 -7.00
CA ALA A 135 0.18 19.09 -7.80
C ALA A 135 -0.09 19.57 -9.22
N VAL A 136 -1.26 19.24 -9.80
CA VAL A 136 -1.62 19.59 -11.19
C VAL A 136 -2.64 20.73 -11.32
N SER A 137 -3.13 21.27 -10.20
CA SER A 137 -4.23 22.25 -10.18
C SER A 137 -3.94 23.57 -10.89
N LYS A 138 -2.68 24.01 -10.92
CA LYS A 138 -2.26 25.26 -11.57
C LYS A 138 -2.50 25.25 -13.07
N GLU A 139 -2.45 24.09 -13.70
CA GLU A 139 -2.72 23.89 -15.12
C GLU A 139 -4.17 23.41 -15.37
N CYS A 140 -5.07 23.64 -14.40
CA CYS A 140 -6.49 23.26 -14.49
C CYS A 140 -6.75 21.75 -14.66
N PHE A 141 -5.85 20.89 -14.18
CA PHE A 141 -6.03 19.45 -14.13
C PHE A 141 -6.40 18.99 -12.71
N PHE A 142 -6.94 17.80 -12.61
CA PHE A 142 -7.21 17.12 -11.35
C PHE A 142 -7.20 15.60 -11.55
N TYR A 143 -6.95 14.84 -10.47
CA TYR A 143 -7.07 13.39 -10.45
C TYR A 143 -8.52 13.02 -10.15
N ALA A 144 -9.19 12.37 -11.10
CA ALA A 144 -10.64 12.20 -11.09
C ALA A 144 -11.23 11.31 -9.98
N PRO A 145 -10.63 10.17 -9.58
CA PRO A 145 -11.13 9.39 -8.46
C PRO A 145 -11.09 10.17 -7.13
N ASP A 146 -12.26 10.37 -6.53
CA ASP A 146 -12.46 11.22 -5.35
C ASP A 146 -13.19 10.51 -4.21
N PRO A 147 -12.64 9.42 -3.65
CA PRO A 147 -13.25 8.75 -2.52
C PRO A 147 -13.42 9.72 -1.33
N SER A 148 -14.41 9.49 -0.47
CA SER A 148 -14.67 10.34 0.70
C SER A 148 -13.44 10.50 1.60
N SER A 149 -12.52 9.55 1.55
CA SER A 149 -11.23 9.54 2.27
C SER A 149 -10.08 10.21 1.49
N GLN A 150 -10.32 10.94 0.40
CA GLN A 150 -9.26 11.49 -0.50
C GLN A 150 -8.20 12.34 0.19
N LEU A 151 -8.49 12.89 1.36
CA LEU A 151 -7.53 13.62 2.20
C LEU A 151 -6.48 12.71 2.86
N ALA A 152 -6.83 11.45 3.10
CA ALA A 152 -6.04 10.50 3.88
C ALA A 152 -5.66 9.23 3.11
N CYS A 153 -6.54 8.71 2.23
CA CYS A 153 -6.28 7.49 1.49
C CYS A 153 -5.07 7.62 0.58
N THR A 154 -4.32 6.54 0.43
CA THR A 154 -3.19 6.48 -0.49
C THR A 154 -3.59 5.88 -1.83
N LEU A 155 -2.86 6.22 -2.89
CA LEU A 155 -3.07 5.63 -4.20
C LEU A 155 -2.94 4.10 -4.19
N ALA A 156 -2.01 3.54 -3.41
CA ALA A 156 -1.90 2.08 -3.21
C ALA A 156 -3.17 1.46 -2.65
N GLY A 157 -3.78 2.09 -1.64
CA GLY A 157 -5.05 1.63 -1.08
C GLY A 157 -6.19 1.72 -2.09
N ASN A 158 -6.21 2.77 -2.90
CA ASN A 158 -7.21 2.93 -3.96
C ASN A 158 -7.05 1.87 -5.05
N LEU A 159 -5.82 1.52 -5.42
CA LEU A 159 -5.54 0.41 -6.35
C LEU A 159 -6.05 -0.92 -5.78
N ALA A 160 -5.70 -1.23 -4.54
CA ALA A 160 -6.10 -2.48 -3.87
C ALA A 160 -7.62 -2.64 -3.72
N MET A 161 -8.35 -1.52 -3.56
CA MET A 161 -9.80 -1.52 -3.34
C MET A 161 -10.61 -1.14 -4.58
N ASN A 162 -9.95 -0.80 -5.68
CA ASN A 162 -10.57 -0.17 -6.86
C ASN A 162 -11.49 1.00 -6.46
N SER A 163 -10.97 1.90 -5.64
CA SER A 163 -11.76 2.94 -5.00
C SER A 163 -12.35 3.93 -6.01
N GLY A 164 -13.50 4.48 -5.68
CA GLY A 164 -14.15 5.53 -6.42
C GLY A 164 -14.81 6.54 -5.48
N GLY A 165 -15.52 7.52 -6.04
CA GLY A 165 -16.15 8.61 -5.30
C GLY A 165 -17.39 9.16 -5.99
N ALA A 166 -17.73 10.42 -5.70
CA ALA A 166 -18.94 11.07 -6.22
C ALA A 166 -18.97 11.20 -7.75
N HIS A 167 -17.80 11.29 -8.37
CA HIS A 167 -17.67 11.51 -9.82
C HIS A 167 -17.52 10.22 -10.65
N CYS A 168 -17.68 9.04 -10.04
CA CYS A 168 -17.53 7.74 -10.71
C CYS A 168 -18.41 7.56 -11.94
N LEU A 169 -19.65 8.12 -11.91
CA LEU A 169 -20.56 8.00 -13.04
C LEU A 169 -19.96 8.57 -14.34
N LYS A 170 -19.15 9.62 -14.24
CA LYS A 170 -18.51 10.26 -15.38
C LYS A 170 -17.11 9.75 -15.67
N TYR A 171 -16.30 9.55 -14.63
CA TYR A 171 -14.86 9.32 -14.78
C TYR A 171 -14.44 7.88 -14.42
N GLY A 172 -15.38 7.05 -13.98
CA GLY A 172 -15.09 5.70 -13.53
C GLY A 172 -14.45 5.66 -12.14
N VAL A 173 -13.94 4.50 -11.80
CA VAL A 173 -13.22 4.20 -10.56
C VAL A 173 -11.70 4.19 -10.81
N THR A 174 -10.90 3.76 -9.84
CA THR A 174 -9.44 3.78 -9.95
C THR A 174 -8.93 3.05 -11.19
N THR A 175 -9.47 1.86 -11.53
CA THR A 175 -9.04 1.09 -12.70
C THR A 175 -9.15 1.86 -14.03
N ASN A 176 -10.12 2.76 -14.15
CA ASN A 176 -10.32 3.58 -15.35
C ASN A 176 -9.31 4.73 -15.47
N ASN A 177 -8.53 4.99 -14.41
CA ASN A 177 -7.63 6.13 -14.31
C ASN A 177 -6.18 5.74 -14.06
N VAL A 178 -5.83 4.46 -14.27
CA VAL A 178 -4.47 3.93 -14.10
C VAL A 178 -4.02 3.32 -15.42
N LEU A 179 -2.86 3.76 -15.92
CA LEU A 179 -2.27 3.27 -17.17
C LEU A 179 -1.16 2.24 -16.92
N GLY A 180 -0.56 2.25 -15.75
CA GLY A 180 0.50 1.31 -15.40
C GLY A 180 0.87 1.36 -13.93
N LEU A 181 1.56 0.35 -13.46
CA LEU A 181 2.06 0.24 -12.10
C LEU A 181 3.32 -0.61 -12.02
N LYS A 182 4.11 -0.37 -10.97
CA LYS A 182 5.15 -1.29 -10.51
C LYS A 182 4.61 -2.06 -9.30
N MET A 183 4.62 -3.38 -9.39
CA MET A 183 4.20 -4.28 -8.33
C MET A 183 5.38 -5.08 -7.81
N VAL A 184 5.45 -5.26 -6.51
CA VAL A 184 6.41 -6.17 -5.87
C VAL A 184 5.68 -7.44 -5.47
N LEU A 185 6.11 -8.57 -5.99
CA LEU A 185 5.58 -9.88 -5.65
C LEU A 185 6.05 -10.32 -4.26
N ILE A 186 5.43 -11.35 -3.71
CA ILE A 186 5.72 -11.82 -2.36
C ILE A 186 7.17 -12.28 -2.18
N ASP A 187 7.81 -12.78 -3.22
CA ASP A 187 9.22 -13.20 -3.24
C ASP A 187 10.20 -12.04 -3.42
N GLY A 188 9.68 -10.81 -3.60
CA GLY A 188 10.44 -9.59 -3.82
C GLY A 188 10.77 -9.31 -5.28
N GLU A 189 10.23 -10.06 -6.25
CA GLU A 189 10.35 -9.72 -7.66
C GLU A 189 9.57 -8.42 -7.97
N ILE A 190 10.17 -7.53 -8.77
CA ILE A 190 9.54 -6.29 -9.22
C ILE A 190 9.02 -6.51 -10.63
N VAL A 191 7.71 -6.31 -10.83
CA VAL A 191 7.03 -6.46 -12.10
C VAL A 191 6.44 -5.12 -12.53
N GLU A 192 6.67 -4.74 -13.79
CA GLU A 192 6.04 -3.55 -14.40
C GLU A 192 4.88 -3.99 -15.29
N ILE A 193 3.72 -3.37 -15.10
CA ILE A 193 2.48 -3.68 -15.81
C ILE A 193 1.91 -2.39 -16.36
N GLY A 194 1.63 -2.38 -17.67
CA GLY A 194 1.17 -1.18 -18.36
C GLY A 194 2.30 -0.14 -18.53
N GLY A 195 1.92 1.10 -18.76
CA GLY A 195 2.85 2.20 -19.00
C GLY A 195 2.12 3.49 -19.39
N PRO A 196 2.84 4.58 -19.71
CA PRO A 196 2.25 5.86 -20.07
C PRO A 196 1.69 5.88 -21.53
N TYR A 197 1.04 4.81 -21.93
CA TYR A 197 0.42 4.64 -23.24
C TYR A 197 -0.97 4.00 -23.10
N LEU A 198 -1.86 4.23 -24.08
CA LEU A 198 -3.25 3.81 -24.01
C LEU A 198 -3.45 2.30 -24.15
N ASP A 199 -2.63 1.65 -24.97
CA ASP A 199 -2.73 0.21 -25.23
C ASP A 199 -1.47 -0.52 -24.78
N SER A 200 -1.65 -1.47 -23.86
CA SER A 200 -0.61 -2.43 -23.47
C SER A 200 -0.73 -3.70 -24.30
N PRO A 201 0.38 -4.26 -24.80
CA PRO A 201 0.31 -5.53 -25.52
C PRO A 201 -0.08 -6.68 -24.57
N GLY A 202 -0.93 -7.60 -25.03
CA GLY A 202 -1.32 -8.79 -24.32
C GLY A 202 -2.64 -8.67 -23.55
N TYR A 203 -2.73 -9.40 -22.42
CA TYR A 203 -3.92 -9.38 -21.57
C TYR A 203 -3.99 -8.11 -20.72
N ASP A 204 -5.21 -7.70 -20.35
CA ASP A 204 -5.45 -6.62 -19.38
C ASP A 204 -5.11 -7.06 -17.95
N LEU A 205 -3.82 -7.04 -17.64
CA LEU A 205 -3.34 -7.37 -16.30
C LEU A 205 -3.64 -6.27 -15.29
N LEU A 206 -3.79 -5.01 -15.72
CA LEU A 206 -4.19 -3.93 -14.83
C LEU A 206 -5.60 -4.16 -14.28
N GLY A 207 -6.56 -4.49 -15.17
CA GLY A 207 -7.91 -4.82 -14.77
C GLY A 207 -8.02 -6.05 -13.89
N LEU A 208 -7.08 -7.02 -14.01
CA LEU A 208 -7.01 -8.18 -13.13
C LEU A 208 -6.51 -7.83 -11.73
N ILE A 209 -5.51 -6.94 -11.63
CA ILE A 209 -4.79 -6.66 -10.37
C ILE A 209 -5.50 -5.59 -9.55
N ILE A 210 -6.06 -4.55 -10.19
CA ILE A 210 -6.72 -3.46 -9.49
C ILE A 210 -8.03 -3.94 -8.87
N GLY A 211 -8.10 -3.91 -7.55
CA GLY A 211 -9.26 -4.34 -6.78
C GLY A 211 -9.29 -5.83 -6.45
N SER A 212 -8.18 -6.56 -6.67
CA SER A 212 -8.09 -7.98 -6.34
C SER A 212 -7.43 -8.25 -4.98
#